data_21a1b7860737586159be178a238f8859
#
_entry.id   21a1b7860737586159be178a238f8859
#
_cell.length_a   1.000
_cell.length_b   1.000
_cell.length_c   1.000
_cell.angle_alpha   90.00
_cell.angle_beta   90.00
_cell.angle_gamma   90.00
#
_symmetry.space_group_name_H-M   'P 1'
#
loop_
_entity.id
_entity.type
_entity.pdbx_description
1 polymer ?
#
loop_
_entity_poly.entity_id
_entity_poly.type
_entity_poly.pdbx_seq_one_letter_code
_entity_poly.pdbx_strand_id
1 'polypeptide(L)'
;MGLGALTYALHRDVRPSMVVVTDLNQDRLDRAEELFPVETYKKEGIELHFVNTGKLEDPVAELLRISGGTGYDDVFCYAPVAAVVKQSSDILGRDGCLNFFAGPTDKNFSATMNFYDVHYNSTHVMGTTGGNTADMIESLELTAAKRINPAVMVTHIGGLDAAAETTLNLPKIPGGKKLIYTHLSMPLTALDELRKAAEERNDDRYAALADIVDA
;
A
#
# COMPACT_ATOMS: atom_id res chain seq x y z
N MET A 1 0.25 -3.45 0.84
CA MET A 1 1.61 -2.85 0.94
C MET A 1 1.57 -1.36 0.61
N GLY A 2 0.95 -0.94 -0.50
CA GLY A 2 0.90 0.47 -0.94
C GLY A 2 0.45 1.47 0.13
N LEU A 3 -0.63 1.20 0.88
CA LEU A 3 -1.07 2.08 1.97
C LEU A 3 -0.01 2.24 3.08
N GLY A 4 0.72 1.15 3.42
CA GLY A 4 1.80 1.23 4.40
C GLY A 4 2.97 2.10 3.91
N ALA A 5 3.36 1.98 2.65
CA ALA A 5 4.38 2.81 2.05
C ALA A 5 3.92 4.29 1.95
N LEU A 6 2.66 4.51 1.57
CA LEU A 6 2.08 5.84 1.48
C LEU A 6 2.09 6.54 2.85
N THR A 7 1.60 5.87 3.91
CA THR A 7 1.59 6.47 5.26
C THR A 7 3.00 6.80 5.73
N TYR A 8 3.99 5.92 5.45
CA TYR A 8 5.39 6.20 5.79
C TYR A 8 5.95 7.39 5.00
N ALA A 9 5.77 7.42 3.67
CA ALA A 9 6.26 8.50 2.82
C ALA A 9 5.72 9.88 3.21
N LEU A 10 4.43 9.94 3.59
CA LEU A 10 3.76 11.18 3.97
C LEU A 10 4.15 11.69 5.37
N HIS A 11 4.69 10.83 6.26
CA HIS A 11 4.89 11.18 7.67
C HIS A 11 6.35 11.04 8.16
N ARG A 12 7.28 10.67 7.28
CA ARG A 12 8.73 10.68 7.60
C ARG A 12 9.27 12.12 7.72
N ASP A 13 10.51 12.26 8.22
CA ASP A 13 11.13 13.58 8.42
C ASP A 13 11.38 14.32 7.10
N VAL A 14 11.90 13.61 6.11
CA VAL A 14 12.10 14.15 4.75
C VAL A 14 10.98 13.61 3.89
N ARG A 15 10.00 14.46 3.58
CA ARG A 15 8.84 14.09 2.79
C ARG A 15 9.04 14.42 1.31
N PRO A 16 8.45 13.62 0.40
CA PRO A 16 8.45 13.95 -1.02
C PRO A 16 7.57 15.18 -1.30
N SER A 17 7.89 15.94 -2.35
CA SER A 17 7.03 17.03 -2.82
C SER A 17 5.82 16.54 -3.61
N MET A 18 5.92 15.32 -4.19
CA MET A 18 4.85 14.68 -4.95
C MET A 18 4.81 13.19 -4.64
N VAL A 19 3.60 12.65 -4.53
CA VAL A 19 3.35 11.20 -4.45
C VAL A 19 2.26 10.83 -5.43
N VAL A 20 2.51 9.82 -6.27
CA VAL A 20 1.52 9.27 -7.18
C VAL A 20 1.24 7.82 -6.82
N VAL A 21 0.01 7.52 -6.48
CA VAL A 21 -0.47 6.18 -6.14
C VAL A 21 -1.21 5.61 -7.33
N THR A 22 -0.82 4.43 -7.79
CA THR A 22 -1.46 3.77 -8.94
C THR A 22 -2.07 2.42 -8.56
N ASP A 23 -3.23 2.12 -9.08
CA ASP A 23 -3.85 0.79 -9.02
C ASP A 23 -4.75 0.61 -10.26
N LEU A 24 -5.15 -0.63 -10.56
CA LEU A 24 -6.19 -0.97 -11.55
C LEU A 24 -7.59 -0.95 -10.94
N ASN A 25 -7.68 -1.10 -9.62
CA ASN A 25 -8.93 -1.16 -8.88
C ASN A 25 -9.30 0.21 -8.31
N GLN A 26 -10.44 0.75 -8.74
CA GLN A 26 -10.92 2.06 -8.32
C GLN A 26 -11.24 2.10 -6.81
N ASP A 27 -11.90 1.06 -6.28
CA ASP A 27 -12.30 1.03 -4.86
C ASP A 27 -11.08 1.13 -3.92
N ARG A 28 -9.93 0.59 -4.35
CA ARG A 28 -8.68 0.72 -3.59
C ARG A 28 -8.12 2.14 -3.62
N LEU A 29 -8.24 2.82 -4.76
CA LEU A 29 -7.82 4.21 -4.89
C LEU A 29 -8.74 5.12 -4.10
N ASP A 30 -10.06 4.92 -4.19
CA ASP A 30 -11.06 5.69 -3.45
C ASP A 30 -10.83 5.56 -1.94
N ARG A 31 -10.61 4.32 -1.45
CA ARG A 31 -10.23 4.09 -0.05
C ARG A 31 -8.92 4.77 0.34
N ALA A 32 -7.93 4.79 -0.56
CA ALA A 32 -6.66 5.46 -0.28
C ALA A 32 -6.86 6.98 -0.18
N GLU A 33 -7.67 7.56 -1.05
CA GLU A 33 -7.99 8.99 -1.03
C GLU A 33 -8.83 9.40 0.19
N GLU A 34 -9.76 8.55 0.64
CA GLU A 34 -10.49 8.75 1.90
C GLU A 34 -9.55 8.79 3.10
N LEU A 35 -8.58 7.89 3.17
CA LEU A 35 -7.59 7.83 4.25
C LEU A 35 -6.55 8.95 4.18
N PHE A 36 -6.22 9.41 2.99
CA PHE A 36 -5.20 10.43 2.71
C PHE A 36 -5.76 11.51 1.78
N PRO A 37 -6.61 12.42 2.28
CA PRO A 37 -7.27 13.42 1.43
C PRO A 37 -6.28 14.37 0.77
N VAL A 38 -6.35 14.49 -0.55
CA VAL A 38 -5.45 15.32 -1.39
C VAL A 38 -5.32 16.75 -0.85
N GLU A 39 -6.44 17.38 -0.50
CA GLU A 39 -6.45 18.76 -0.02
C GLU A 39 -5.73 18.95 1.34
N THR A 40 -5.65 17.91 2.15
CA THR A 40 -4.90 17.93 3.41
C THR A 40 -3.41 18.02 3.13
N TYR A 41 -2.89 17.15 2.30
CA TYR A 41 -1.46 17.09 1.98
C TYR A 41 -1.00 18.23 1.09
N LYS A 42 -1.86 18.75 0.24
CA LYS A 42 -1.61 19.96 -0.54
C LYS A 42 -1.32 21.18 0.35
N LYS A 43 -2.04 21.34 1.46
CA LYS A 43 -1.78 22.39 2.45
C LYS A 43 -0.41 22.23 3.14
N GLU A 44 0.10 21.01 3.16
CA GLU A 44 1.41 20.66 3.71
C GLU A 44 2.53 20.69 2.66
N GLY A 45 2.21 21.10 1.42
CA GLY A 45 3.19 21.23 0.33
C GLY A 45 3.48 19.93 -0.40
N ILE A 46 2.62 18.92 -0.30
CA ILE A 46 2.75 17.64 -0.99
C ILE A 46 1.65 17.52 -2.06
N GLU A 47 2.04 17.31 -3.31
CA GLU A 47 1.10 16.96 -4.38
C GLU A 47 0.81 15.46 -4.32
N LEU A 48 -0.44 15.08 -4.01
CA LEU A 48 -0.86 13.69 -3.92
C LEU A 48 -1.85 13.38 -5.04
N HIS A 49 -1.57 12.31 -5.80
CA HIS A 49 -2.39 11.86 -6.92
C HIS A 49 -2.78 10.39 -6.78
N PHE A 50 -4.03 10.07 -7.10
CA PHE A 50 -4.54 8.70 -7.19
C PHE A 50 -4.94 8.42 -8.63
N VAL A 51 -4.25 7.48 -9.29
CA VAL A 51 -4.37 7.26 -10.74
C VAL A 51 -4.77 5.82 -11.04
N ASN A 52 -5.95 5.65 -11.64
CA ASN A 52 -6.35 4.35 -12.15
C ASN A 52 -5.73 4.09 -13.52
N THR A 53 -4.62 3.38 -13.54
CA THR A 53 -3.88 3.09 -14.78
C THR A 53 -4.64 2.14 -15.72
N GLY A 54 -5.61 1.39 -15.23
CA GLY A 54 -6.46 0.52 -16.07
C GLY A 54 -7.46 1.28 -16.94
N LYS A 55 -7.70 2.57 -16.65
CA LYS A 55 -8.61 3.42 -17.43
C LYS A 55 -7.88 4.30 -18.46
N LEU A 56 -6.56 4.20 -18.54
CA LEU A 56 -5.72 5.04 -19.42
C LEU A 56 -5.29 4.27 -20.66
N GLU A 57 -5.29 4.93 -21.80
CA GLU A 57 -4.77 4.38 -23.04
C GLU A 57 -3.23 4.26 -22.99
N ASP A 58 -2.56 5.29 -22.46
CA ASP A 58 -1.11 5.31 -22.23
C ASP A 58 -0.81 5.73 -20.78
N PRO A 59 -0.71 4.76 -19.85
CA PRO A 59 -0.38 5.05 -18.45
C PRO A 59 0.98 5.70 -18.24
N VAL A 60 1.98 5.35 -19.08
CA VAL A 60 3.34 5.92 -18.98
C VAL A 60 3.33 7.40 -19.34
N ALA A 61 2.69 7.75 -20.47
CA ALA A 61 2.59 9.14 -20.88
C ALA A 61 1.86 10.02 -19.83
N GLU A 62 0.77 9.51 -19.25
CA GLU A 62 0.05 10.23 -18.21
C GLU A 62 0.86 10.39 -16.92
N LEU A 63 1.54 9.37 -16.45
CA LEU A 63 2.40 9.45 -15.27
C LEU A 63 3.57 10.42 -15.48
N LEU A 64 4.19 10.39 -16.65
CA LEU A 64 5.21 11.38 -17.00
C LEU A 64 4.64 12.79 -17.10
N ARG A 65 3.41 12.97 -17.61
CA ARG A 65 2.74 14.28 -17.64
C ARG A 65 2.53 14.84 -16.23
N ILE A 66 2.13 13.99 -15.27
CA ILE A 66 1.95 14.37 -13.85
C ILE A 66 3.27 14.86 -13.26
N SER A 67 4.39 14.19 -13.55
CA SER A 67 5.72 14.61 -13.08
C SER A 67 6.33 15.77 -13.87
N GLY A 68 5.57 16.43 -14.76
CA GLY A 68 6.09 17.49 -15.61
C GLY A 68 7.12 17.02 -16.65
N GLY A 69 7.13 15.73 -16.98
CA GLY A 69 8.06 15.12 -17.94
C GLY A 69 9.44 14.74 -17.35
N THR A 70 9.68 14.98 -16.07
CA THR A 70 10.97 14.67 -15.42
C THR A 70 11.11 13.22 -14.97
N GLY A 71 10.00 12.50 -14.87
CA GLY A 71 9.93 11.17 -14.25
C GLY A 71 9.95 11.25 -12.71
N TYR A 72 10.20 10.11 -12.08
CA TYR A 72 10.15 9.95 -10.63
C TYR A 72 11.50 9.53 -10.08
N ASP A 73 11.87 10.08 -8.90
CA ASP A 73 13.10 9.72 -8.19
C ASP A 73 13.02 8.31 -7.62
N ASP A 74 11.86 7.96 -7.05
CA ASP A 74 11.60 6.65 -6.45
C ASP A 74 10.29 6.05 -6.98
N VAL A 75 10.36 4.82 -7.48
CA VAL A 75 9.20 4.03 -7.90
C VAL A 75 9.15 2.72 -7.15
N PHE A 76 8.07 2.48 -6.41
CA PHE A 76 7.88 1.26 -5.63
C PHE A 76 6.91 0.31 -6.34
N CYS A 77 7.40 -0.85 -6.76
CA CYS A 77 6.60 -1.87 -7.44
C CYS A 77 6.16 -2.97 -6.45
N TYR A 78 4.86 -3.09 -6.20
CA TYR A 78 4.26 -4.06 -5.29
C TYR A 78 3.53 -5.20 -6.00
N ALA A 79 3.51 -5.20 -7.34
CA ALA A 79 2.85 -6.22 -8.13
C ALA A 79 3.86 -7.05 -8.95
N PRO A 80 3.89 -8.39 -8.82
CA PRO A 80 4.79 -9.25 -9.60
C PRO A 80 4.22 -9.49 -11.01
N VAL A 81 4.06 -8.40 -11.78
CA VAL A 81 3.53 -8.40 -13.14
C VAL A 81 4.54 -7.72 -14.05
N ALA A 82 5.03 -8.43 -15.08
CA ALA A 82 6.09 -7.94 -15.96
C ALA A 82 5.76 -6.59 -16.63
N ALA A 83 4.50 -6.38 -17.03
CA ALA A 83 4.08 -5.11 -17.61
C ALA A 83 4.14 -3.95 -16.59
N VAL A 84 3.84 -4.22 -15.30
CA VAL A 84 3.93 -3.20 -14.25
C VAL A 84 5.39 -2.87 -13.94
N VAL A 85 6.28 -3.87 -13.93
CA VAL A 85 7.73 -3.65 -13.76
C VAL A 85 8.28 -2.80 -14.91
N LYS A 86 7.88 -3.13 -16.16
CA LYS A 86 8.27 -2.32 -17.33
C LYS A 86 7.76 -0.89 -17.20
N GLN A 87 6.49 -0.69 -16.92
CA GLN A 87 5.91 0.65 -16.68
C GLN A 87 6.67 1.40 -15.58
N SER A 88 7.00 0.73 -14.48
CA SER A 88 7.77 1.30 -13.38
C SER A 88 9.18 1.75 -13.80
N SER A 89 9.82 0.99 -14.69
CA SER A 89 11.11 1.37 -15.28
C SER A 89 10.98 2.57 -16.24
N ASP A 90 9.93 2.58 -17.06
CA ASP A 90 9.74 3.61 -18.10
C ASP A 90 9.41 5.00 -17.52
N ILE A 91 8.99 5.11 -16.28
CA ILE A 91 8.65 6.38 -15.62
C ILE A 91 9.74 6.90 -14.67
N LEU A 92 10.88 6.21 -14.58
CA LEU A 92 12.00 6.70 -13.77
C LEU A 92 12.58 7.99 -14.34
N GLY A 93 12.86 8.93 -13.46
CA GLY A 93 13.63 10.13 -13.78
C GLY A 93 15.13 9.85 -13.78
N ARG A 94 15.91 10.91 -13.96
CA ARG A 94 17.37 10.84 -13.89
C ARG A 94 17.79 10.47 -12.47
N ASP A 95 18.71 9.50 -12.34
CA ASP A 95 19.18 8.92 -11.07
C ASP A 95 18.04 8.22 -10.29
N GLY A 96 16.93 7.92 -10.97
CA GLY A 96 15.72 7.34 -10.36
C GLY A 96 15.92 5.87 -9.98
N CYS A 97 15.26 5.44 -8.91
CA CYS A 97 15.36 4.11 -8.35
C CYS A 97 14.03 3.35 -8.42
N LEU A 98 14.01 2.23 -9.12
CA LEU A 98 12.95 1.24 -9.04
C LEU A 98 13.19 0.32 -7.84
N ASN A 99 12.34 0.42 -6.82
CA ASN A 99 12.32 -0.51 -5.71
C ASN A 99 11.33 -1.64 -5.99
N PHE A 100 11.84 -2.82 -6.31
CA PHE A 100 11.05 -4.00 -6.58
C PHE A 100 10.82 -4.79 -5.28
N PHE A 101 9.67 -4.56 -4.66
CA PHE A 101 9.24 -5.23 -3.43
C PHE A 101 8.24 -6.36 -3.67
N ALA A 102 7.73 -6.50 -4.89
CA ALA A 102 6.82 -7.59 -5.25
C ALA A 102 7.52 -8.95 -5.14
N GLY A 103 6.90 -9.90 -4.46
CA GLY A 103 7.43 -11.27 -4.29
C GLY A 103 6.88 -12.22 -5.35
N PRO A 104 7.52 -12.42 -6.50
CA PRO A 104 7.09 -13.41 -7.47
C PRO A 104 7.28 -14.82 -6.91
N THR A 105 6.32 -15.71 -7.18
CA THR A 105 6.40 -17.13 -6.81
C THR A 105 7.14 -17.97 -7.86
N ASP A 106 7.18 -17.49 -9.11
CA ASP A 106 7.93 -18.10 -10.19
C ASP A 106 9.40 -17.63 -10.14
N LYS A 107 10.32 -18.57 -10.00
CA LYS A 107 11.77 -18.31 -9.99
C LYS A 107 12.30 -17.77 -11.33
N ASN A 108 11.58 -17.99 -12.41
CA ASN A 108 11.92 -17.52 -13.75
C ASN A 108 11.24 -16.19 -14.11
N PHE A 109 10.54 -15.55 -13.14
CA PHE A 109 9.91 -14.26 -13.36
C PHE A 109 10.93 -13.27 -13.92
N SER A 110 10.61 -12.63 -15.04
CA SER A 110 11.45 -11.64 -15.70
C SER A 110 10.60 -10.53 -16.31
N ALA A 111 11.21 -9.36 -16.49
CA ALA A 111 10.58 -8.22 -17.12
C ALA A 111 11.58 -7.46 -18.00
N THR A 112 11.08 -6.74 -18.98
CA THR A 112 11.90 -5.89 -19.86
C THR A 112 12.23 -4.60 -19.14
N MET A 113 13.48 -4.14 -19.26
CA MET A 113 13.99 -2.88 -18.78
C MET A 113 14.76 -2.16 -19.87
N ASN A 114 14.73 -0.84 -19.89
CA ASN A 114 15.47 -0.03 -20.87
C ASN A 114 16.90 0.23 -20.38
N PHE A 115 17.88 -0.47 -20.91
CA PHE A 115 19.29 -0.28 -20.54
C PHE A 115 19.92 1.00 -21.09
N TYR A 116 19.28 1.67 -22.04
CA TYR A 116 19.68 3.03 -22.42
C TYR A 116 19.52 4.00 -21.25
N ASP A 117 18.40 3.92 -20.55
CA ASP A 117 18.14 4.77 -19.38
C ASP A 117 19.05 4.41 -18.20
N VAL A 118 19.37 3.11 -18.01
CA VAL A 118 20.37 2.70 -17.02
C VAL A 118 21.72 3.38 -17.28
N HIS A 119 22.11 3.48 -18.55
CA HIS A 119 23.41 4.06 -18.90
C HIS A 119 23.39 5.60 -18.89
N TYR A 120 22.42 6.23 -19.54
CA TYR A 120 22.41 7.67 -19.77
C TYR A 120 21.70 8.47 -18.68
N ASN A 121 20.71 7.86 -18.03
CA ASN A 121 19.94 8.48 -16.95
C ASN A 121 20.34 7.98 -15.56
N SER A 122 21.31 7.06 -15.48
CA SER A 122 21.78 6.48 -14.21
C SER A 122 20.68 5.85 -13.38
N THR A 123 19.69 5.21 -14.02
CA THR A 123 18.59 4.59 -13.28
C THR A 123 19.04 3.33 -12.54
N HIS A 124 18.41 3.05 -11.42
CA HIS A 124 18.75 1.95 -10.52
C HIS A 124 17.59 0.99 -10.34
N VAL A 125 17.91 -0.28 -10.05
CA VAL A 125 16.94 -1.28 -9.58
C VAL A 125 17.42 -1.85 -8.26
N MET A 126 16.58 -1.72 -7.26
CA MET A 126 16.80 -2.28 -5.93
C MET A 126 15.73 -3.32 -5.62
N GLY A 127 16.10 -4.39 -4.95
CA GLY A 127 15.17 -5.40 -4.46
C GLY A 127 15.33 -5.59 -2.96
N THR A 128 14.22 -5.85 -2.29
CA THR A 128 14.22 -6.18 -0.87
C THR A 128 13.14 -7.20 -0.54
N THR A 129 13.41 -8.08 0.41
CA THR A 129 12.50 -9.11 0.88
C THR A 129 12.16 -8.95 2.36
N GLY A 130 11.77 -7.78 2.76
CA GLY A 130 11.43 -7.45 4.14
C GLY A 130 12.39 -6.44 4.76
N GLY A 131 12.13 -6.10 6.01
CA GLY A 131 12.94 -5.20 6.80
C GLY A 131 13.88 -5.95 7.76
N ASN A 132 14.77 -5.19 8.39
CA ASN A 132 15.63 -5.63 9.49
C ASN A 132 15.06 -5.16 10.85
N THR A 133 15.78 -5.43 11.93
CA THR A 133 15.36 -5.04 13.29
C THR A 133 15.29 -3.52 13.45
N ALA A 134 16.16 -2.76 12.79
CA ALA A 134 16.14 -1.29 12.87
C ALA A 134 14.85 -0.72 12.22
N ASP A 135 14.43 -1.27 11.08
CA ASP A 135 13.18 -0.88 10.41
C ASP A 135 11.96 -1.15 11.31
N MET A 136 11.98 -2.28 12.07
CA MET A 136 10.92 -2.59 13.02
C MET A 136 10.89 -1.61 14.19
N ILE A 137 12.06 -1.23 14.73
CA ILE A 137 12.17 -0.25 15.81
C ILE A 137 11.65 1.10 15.34
N GLU A 138 12.08 1.58 14.17
CA GLU A 138 11.61 2.83 13.58
C GLU A 138 10.08 2.83 13.39
N SER A 139 9.52 1.74 12.88
CA SER A 139 8.06 1.59 12.73
C SER A 139 7.31 1.70 14.05
N LEU A 140 7.83 1.09 15.12
CA LEU A 140 7.25 1.19 16.46
C LEU A 140 7.37 2.60 17.04
N GLU A 141 8.51 3.27 16.86
CA GLU A 141 8.72 4.64 17.31
C GLU A 141 7.78 5.63 16.60
N LEU A 142 7.65 5.52 15.28
CA LEU A 142 6.72 6.35 14.51
C LEU A 142 5.26 6.10 14.90
N THR A 143 4.90 4.85 15.19
CA THR A 143 3.56 4.50 15.68
C THR A 143 3.30 5.07 17.08
N ALA A 144 4.26 4.92 18.01
CA ALA A 144 4.17 5.47 19.36
C ALA A 144 4.07 7.01 19.36
N ALA A 145 4.78 7.66 18.45
CA ALA A 145 4.73 9.10 18.23
C ALA A 145 3.45 9.55 17.48
N LYS A 146 2.55 8.64 17.12
CA LYS A 146 1.32 8.88 16.34
C LYS A 146 1.59 9.54 14.96
N ARG A 147 2.78 9.35 14.43
CA ARG A 147 3.14 9.85 13.09
C ARG A 147 2.61 8.94 11.99
N ILE A 148 2.58 7.62 12.23
CA ILE A 148 1.93 6.65 11.35
C ILE A 148 0.84 5.90 12.11
N ASN A 149 -0.21 5.52 11.38
CA ASN A 149 -1.27 4.66 11.90
C ASN A 149 -1.32 3.35 11.10
N PRO A 150 -0.74 2.25 11.59
CA PRO A 150 -0.78 0.97 10.89
C PRO A 150 -2.19 0.37 10.77
N ALA A 151 -3.15 0.84 11.59
CA ALA A 151 -4.54 0.37 11.53
C ALA A 151 -5.22 0.67 10.18
N VAL A 152 -4.79 1.70 9.44
CA VAL A 152 -5.30 2.01 8.09
C VAL A 152 -5.18 0.84 7.11
N MET A 153 -4.27 -0.10 7.37
CA MET A 153 -4.09 -1.29 6.55
C MET A 153 -5.01 -2.44 6.93
N VAL A 154 -5.63 -2.41 8.13
CA VAL A 154 -6.50 -3.47 8.63
C VAL A 154 -7.89 -3.32 8.01
N THR A 155 -8.46 -4.42 7.56
CA THR A 155 -9.83 -4.46 7.01
C THR A 155 -10.69 -5.53 7.64
N HIS A 156 -10.10 -6.49 8.34
CA HIS A 156 -10.82 -7.56 9.01
C HIS A 156 -10.12 -7.87 10.33
N ILE A 157 -10.91 -8.34 11.27
CA ILE A 157 -10.43 -8.89 12.55
C ILE A 157 -11.04 -10.26 12.79
N GLY A 158 -10.33 -11.11 13.51
CA GLY A 158 -10.78 -12.44 13.88
C GLY A 158 -10.06 -12.99 15.11
N GLY A 159 -10.55 -14.08 15.65
CA GLY A 159 -9.91 -14.82 16.73
C GLY A 159 -8.90 -15.85 16.23
N LEU A 160 -8.17 -16.47 17.16
CA LEU A 160 -7.17 -17.48 16.82
C LEU A 160 -7.77 -18.68 16.07
N ASP A 161 -9.00 -19.04 16.39
CA ASP A 161 -9.77 -20.11 15.75
C ASP A 161 -10.05 -19.87 14.26
N ALA A 162 -10.11 -18.60 13.83
CA ALA A 162 -10.26 -18.25 12.43
C ALA A 162 -8.94 -18.22 11.63
N ALA A 163 -7.78 -18.31 12.28
CA ALA A 163 -6.49 -18.08 11.65
C ALA A 163 -6.17 -19.06 10.52
N ALA A 164 -6.43 -20.34 10.71
CA ALA A 164 -6.13 -21.40 9.73
C ALA A 164 -6.97 -21.22 8.47
N GLU A 165 -8.29 -21.06 8.61
CA GLU A 165 -9.20 -20.84 7.49
C GLU A 165 -8.90 -19.53 6.77
N THR A 166 -8.65 -18.45 7.51
CA THR A 166 -8.25 -17.16 6.94
C THR A 166 -6.98 -17.29 6.09
N THR A 167 -5.98 -18.00 6.58
CA THR A 167 -4.70 -18.19 5.87
C THR A 167 -4.90 -18.97 4.56
N LEU A 168 -5.66 -20.06 4.60
CA LEU A 168 -5.92 -20.90 3.43
C LEU A 168 -6.76 -20.18 2.36
N ASN A 169 -7.65 -19.28 2.77
CA ASN A 169 -8.53 -18.53 1.87
C ASN A 169 -8.08 -17.09 1.60
N LEU A 170 -6.91 -16.67 2.10
CA LEU A 170 -6.43 -15.30 2.01
C LEU A 170 -6.54 -14.68 0.60
N PRO A 171 -6.22 -15.39 -0.50
CA PRO A 171 -6.35 -14.83 -1.86
C PRO A 171 -7.79 -14.53 -2.28
N LYS A 172 -8.78 -15.10 -1.60
CA LYS A 172 -10.22 -14.94 -1.89
C LYS A 172 -10.89 -13.88 -1.01
N ILE A 173 -10.23 -13.48 0.07
CA ILE A 173 -10.78 -12.50 1.04
C ILE A 173 -10.36 -11.10 0.59
N PRO A 174 -11.29 -10.22 0.23
CA PRO A 174 -10.95 -8.87 -0.25
C PRO A 174 -10.32 -8.00 0.84
N GLY A 175 -9.87 -6.82 0.46
CA GLY A 175 -9.35 -5.79 1.37
C GLY A 175 -7.89 -5.97 1.74
N GLY A 176 -7.50 -5.30 2.84
CA GLY A 176 -6.13 -5.19 3.35
C GLY A 176 -5.72 -6.29 4.32
N LYS A 177 -5.04 -5.92 5.39
CA LYS A 177 -4.55 -6.85 6.42
C LYS A 177 -5.70 -7.43 7.25
N LYS A 178 -5.52 -8.68 7.69
CA LYS A 178 -6.41 -9.39 8.61
C LYS A 178 -5.70 -9.49 9.96
N LEU A 179 -6.30 -8.87 10.99
CA LEU A 179 -5.75 -8.88 12.34
C LEU A 179 -6.35 -10.05 13.13
N ILE A 180 -5.51 -10.91 13.67
CA ILE A 180 -5.93 -12.06 14.48
C ILE A 180 -5.58 -11.79 15.94
N TYR A 181 -6.60 -11.72 16.78
CA TYR A 181 -6.45 -11.66 18.23
C TYR A 181 -6.30 -13.07 18.82
N THR A 182 -5.13 -13.39 19.30
CA THR A 182 -4.76 -14.75 19.72
C THR A 182 -5.50 -15.25 20.97
N HIS A 183 -6.13 -14.35 21.72
CA HIS A 183 -6.87 -14.66 22.95
C HIS A 183 -8.39 -14.51 22.80
N LEU A 184 -8.87 -14.28 21.58
CA LEU A 184 -10.28 -14.27 21.27
C LEU A 184 -10.66 -15.48 20.43
N SER A 185 -11.92 -15.90 20.57
CA SER A 185 -12.60 -16.84 19.67
C SER A 185 -13.69 -16.09 18.95
N MET A 186 -13.52 -15.88 17.66
CA MET A 186 -14.49 -15.24 16.78
C MET A 186 -14.16 -15.49 15.31
N PRO A 187 -15.15 -15.64 14.42
CA PRO A 187 -14.89 -15.74 12.98
C PRO A 187 -14.25 -14.46 12.46
N LEU A 188 -13.55 -14.58 11.32
CA LEU A 188 -13.06 -13.41 10.59
C LEU A 188 -14.23 -12.54 10.18
N THR A 189 -14.21 -11.28 10.58
CA THR A 189 -15.28 -10.30 10.34
C THR A 189 -14.67 -9.02 9.74
N ALA A 190 -15.29 -8.48 8.70
CA ALA A 190 -14.90 -7.21 8.12
C ALA A 190 -15.21 -6.06 9.10
N LEU A 191 -14.40 -5.01 9.11
CA LEU A 191 -14.55 -3.91 10.07
C LEU A 191 -15.90 -3.18 9.91
N ASP A 192 -16.35 -3.01 8.68
CA ASP A 192 -17.64 -2.40 8.33
C ASP A 192 -18.87 -3.27 8.66
N GLU A 193 -18.65 -4.58 8.91
CA GLU A 193 -19.70 -5.52 9.29
C GLU A 193 -19.82 -5.73 10.82
N LEU A 194 -18.92 -5.14 11.62
CA LEU A 194 -18.89 -5.39 13.07
C LEU A 194 -20.19 -5.03 13.79
N ARG A 195 -20.80 -3.88 13.50
CA ARG A 195 -22.05 -3.47 14.14
C ARG A 195 -23.21 -4.40 13.79
N LYS A 196 -23.31 -4.79 12.53
CA LYS A 196 -24.29 -5.76 12.07
C LYS A 196 -24.07 -7.14 12.73
N ALA A 197 -22.82 -7.58 12.82
CA ALA A 197 -22.47 -8.83 13.49
C ALA A 197 -22.80 -8.82 14.98
N ALA A 198 -22.69 -7.67 15.67
CA ALA A 198 -23.11 -7.51 17.06
C ALA A 198 -24.61 -7.80 17.24
N GLU A 199 -25.44 -7.23 16.40
CA GLU A 199 -26.89 -7.42 16.42
C GLU A 199 -27.28 -8.86 16.08
N GLU A 200 -26.78 -9.40 14.96
CA GLU A 200 -27.12 -10.74 14.47
C GLU A 200 -26.70 -11.87 15.42
N ARG A 201 -25.57 -11.67 16.12
CA ARG A 201 -25.01 -12.69 17.04
C ARG A 201 -25.40 -12.46 18.49
N ASN A 202 -26.00 -11.30 18.81
CA ASN A 202 -26.27 -10.84 20.17
C ASN A 202 -25.01 -10.95 21.06
N ASP A 203 -23.91 -10.38 20.58
CA ASP A 203 -22.57 -10.49 21.19
C ASP A 203 -21.91 -9.11 21.28
N ASP A 204 -21.89 -8.56 22.48
CA ASP A 204 -21.38 -7.21 22.80
C ASP A 204 -19.90 -7.02 22.45
N ARG A 205 -19.13 -8.10 22.26
CA ARG A 205 -17.73 -8.00 21.84
C ARG A 205 -17.58 -7.34 20.48
N TYR A 206 -18.49 -7.63 19.56
CA TYR A 206 -18.48 -7.02 18.23
C TYR A 206 -18.80 -5.52 18.30
N ALA A 207 -19.72 -5.12 19.16
CA ALA A 207 -20.03 -3.72 19.40
C ALA A 207 -18.82 -2.97 19.98
N ALA A 208 -18.18 -3.54 21.00
CA ALA A 208 -16.98 -2.96 21.61
C ALA A 208 -15.81 -2.84 20.61
N LEU A 209 -15.64 -3.82 19.70
CA LEU A 209 -14.64 -3.75 18.64
C LEU A 209 -14.98 -2.67 17.60
N ALA A 210 -16.27 -2.50 17.25
CA ALA A 210 -16.71 -1.44 16.36
C ALA A 210 -16.44 -0.04 16.96
N ASP A 211 -16.69 0.13 18.25
CA ASP A 211 -16.42 1.39 18.96
C ASP A 211 -14.92 1.77 18.95
N ILE A 212 -14.03 0.78 19.02
CA ILE A 212 -12.58 0.99 18.89
C ILE A 212 -12.18 1.40 17.46
N VAL A 213 -12.85 0.86 16.46
CA VAL A 213 -12.58 1.17 15.04
C VAL A 213 -13.05 2.58 14.69
N ASP A 214 -14.16 3.03 15.29
CA ASP A 214 -14.78 4.32 15.03
C ASP A 214 -14.14 5.47 15.84
N ALA A 215 -13.29 5.17 16.83
CA ALA A 215 -12.59 6.13 17.70
C ALA A 215 -11.26 6.63 17.10
#